data_72250b0968259d94c8ac3200e6cbabfc
#
_entry.id   72250b0968259d94c8ac3200e6cbabfc
#
_cell.length_a   1.000
_cell.length_b   1.000
_cell.length_c   1.000
_cell.angle_alpha   90.00
_cell.angle_beta   90.00
_cell.angle_gamma   90.00
#
_symmetry.space_group_name_H-M   'P 1'
#
loop_
_entity.id
_entity.type
_entity.pdbx_description
1 polymer ?
#
loop_
_entity_poly.entity_id
_entity_poly.type
_entity_poly.pdbx_seq_one_letter_code
_entity_poly.pdbx_strand_id
1 'polypeptide(L)' 'MQEDILFQISNKLKEVRKGKGKTLQEIADDAGVTKSLVSQIENSRAIPSLPVMIGLIQALDIDLNIFF' A
#
# COMPACT_ATOMS: atom_id res chain seq x y z
N MET A 1 9.66 12.63 -12.19
CA MET A 1 10.50 12.11 -11.07
C MET A 1 9.64 11.68 -9.89
N GLN A 2 8.93 12.63 -9.23
CA GLN A 2 8.07 12.26 -8.09
C GLN A 2 6.93 11.32 -8.49
N GLU A 3 6.36 11.53 -9.68
CA GLU A 3 5.29 10.68 -10.18
C GLU A 3 5.76 9.25 -10.39
N ASP A 4 6.98 9.07 -10.89
CA ASP A 4 7.54 7.74 -11.11
C ASP A 4 7.76 7.02 -9.78
N ILE A 5 8.24 7.73 -8.76
CA ILE A 5 8.47 7.16 -7.44
C ILE A 5 7.14 6.76 -6.81
N LEU A 6 6.13 7.64 -6.88
CA LEU A 6 4.81 7.34 -6.35
C LEU A 6 4.20 6.12 -7.04
N PHE A 7 4.30 6.08 -8.37
CA PHE A 7 3.81 4.94 -9.15
C PHE A 7 4.50 3.65 -8.74
N GLN A 8 5.81 3.68 -8.56
CA GLN A 8 6.59 2.51 -8.15
C GLN A 8 6.16 2.01 -6.78
N ILE A 9 5.97 2.91 -5.81
CA ILE A 9 5.53 2.55 -4.47
C ILE A 9 4.12 1.96 -4.53
N SER A 10 3.20 2.62 -5.22
CA SER A 10 1.82 2.17 -5.36
C SER A 10 1.74 0.79 -6.00
N ASN A 11 2.49 0.60 -7.06
CA ASN A 11 2.52 -0.66 -7.78
C ASN A 11 3.13 -1.77 -6.93
N LYS A 12 4.16 -1.45 -6.15
CA LYS A 12 4.80 -2.42 -5.26
C LYS A 12 3.84 -2.88 -4.17
N LEU A 13 3.09 -1.95 -3.57
CA LEU A 13 2.09 -2.29 -2.56
C LEU A 13 1.04 -3.26 -3.13
N LYS A 14 0.53 -2.96 -4.32
CA LYS A 14 -0.45 -3.80 -5.00
C LYS A 14 0.12 -5.19 -5.31
N GLU A 15 1.33 -5.22 -5.83
CA GLU A 15 2.02 -6.45 -6.19
C GLU A 15 2.23 -7.36 -4.98
N VAL A 16 2.70 -6.79 -3.86
CA VAL A 16 2.92 -7.55 -2.63
C VAL A 16 1.59 -8.08 -2.10
N ARG A 17 0.54 -7.23 -2.07
CA ARG A 17 -0.78 -7.67 -1.62
C ARG A 17 -1.27 -8.86 -2.43
N LYS A 18 -1.22 -8.76 -3.75
CA LYS A 18 -1.67 -9.85 -4.64
C LYS A 18 -0.83 -11.10 -4.48
N GLY A 19 0.48 -10.92 -4.34
CA GLY A 19 1.40 -12.05 -4.15
C GLY A 19 1.12 -12.80 -2.85
N LYS A 20 0.57 -12.13 -1.85
CA LYS A 20 0.18 -12.75 -0.58
C LYS A 20 -1.26 -13.25 -0.58
N GLY A 21 -1.98 -13.08 -1.69
CA GLY A 21 -3.36 -13.54 -1.82
C GLY A 21 -4.34 -12.76 -0.95
N LYS A 22 -4.03 -11.52 -0.61
CA LYS A 22 -4.88 -10.70 0.26
C LYS A 22 -5.79 -9.80 -0.56
N THR A 23 -7.01 -9.60 -0.06
CA THR A 23 -7.97 -8.69 -0.68
C THR A 23 -7.73 -7.26 -0.21
N LEU A 24 -8.28 -6.30 -0.95
CA LEU A 24 -8.25 -4.89 -0.54
C LEU A 24 -8.90 -4.71 0.82
N GLN A 25 -10.01 -5.41 1.08
CA GLN A 25 -10.71 -5.29 2.36
C GLN A 25 -9.88 -5.81 3.51
N GLU A 26 -9.20 -6.94 3.33
CA GLU A 26 -8.33 -7.50 4.37
C GLU A 26 -7.22 -6.52 4.74
N ILE A 27 -6.58 -5.93 3.74
CA ILE A 27 -5.51 -4.94 4.00
C ILE A 27 -6.07 -3.69 4.66
N ALA A 28 -7.24 -3.22 4.22
CA ALA A 28 -7.88 -2.05 4.81
C ALA A 28 -8.20 -2.30 6.28
N ASP A 29 -8.77 -3.44 6.59
CA ASP A 29 -9.12 -3.81 7.97
C ASP A 29 -7.86 -3.86 8.84
N ASP A 30 -6.81 -4.49 8.36
CA ASP A 30 -5.56 -4.63 9.11
C ASP A 30 -4.85 -3.29 9.31
N ALA A 31 -4.95 -2.41 8.33
CA ALA A 31 -4.32 -1.08 8.39
C ALA A 31 -5.19 -0.03 9.08
N GLY A 32 -6.44 -0.36 9.40
CA GLY A 32 -7.36 0.58 10.05
C GLY A 32 -7.83 1.69 9.12
N VAL A 33 -7.96 1.42 7.82
CA VAL A 33 -8.40 2.40 6.82
C VAL A 33 -9.54 1.80 5.99
N THR A 34 -10.08 2.59 5.06
CA THR A 34 -11.15 2.10 4.19
C THR A 34 -10.60 1.36 2.98
N LYS A 35 -11.37 0.42 2.47
CA LYS A 35 -11.06 -0.27 1.21
C LYS A 35 -10.86 0.72 0.08
N SER A 36 -11.70 1.75 0.02
CA SER A 36 -11.62 2.79 -1.02
C SER A 36 -10.27 3.51 -0.97
N LEU A 37 -9.77 3.83 0.22
CA LEU A 37 -8.48 4.50 0.36
C LEU A 37 -7.35 3.59 -0.13
N VAL A 38 -7.36 2.31 0.24
CA VAL A 38 -6.33 1.36 -0.22
C VAL A 38 -6.35 1.28 -1.75
N SER A 39 -7.54 1.18 -2.34
CA SER A 39 -7.67 1.13 -3.80
C SER A 39 -7.10 2.39 -4.46
N GLN A 40 -7.40 3.56 -3.91
CA GLN A 40 -6.89 4.82 -4.45
C GLN A 40 -5.37 4.90 -4.37
N ILE A 41 -4.80 4.44 -3.27
CA ILE A 41 -3.34 4.42 -3.09
C ILE A 41 -2.69 3.47 -4.10
N GLU A 42 -3.22 2.27 -4.26
CA GLU A 42 -2.68 1.29 -5.20
C GLU A 42 -2.77 1.75 -6.65
N ASN A 43 -3.73 2.59 -6.96
CA ASN A 43 -3.92 3.13 -8.32
C ASN A 43 -3.32 4.52 -8.50
N SER A 44 -2.49 4.95 -7.58
CA SER A 44 -1.78 6.23 -7.61
C SER A 44 -2.74 7.44 -7.66
N ARG A 45 -3.95 7.29 -7.12
CA ARG A 45 -4.94 8.36 -7.04
C ARG A 45 -4.91 9.09 -5.71
N ALA A 46 -4.20 8.55 -4.73
CA ALA A 46 -4.03 9.18 -3.43
C ALA A 46 -2.62 8.91 -2.93
N ILE A 47 -2.06 9.92 -2.27
CA ILE A 47 -0.76 9.80 -1.62
C ILE A 47 -1.03 9.46 -0.16
N PRO A 48 -0.53 8.32 0.34
CA PRO A 48 -0.77 7.96 1.74
C PRO A 48 0.02 8.90 2.66
N SER A 49 -0.62 9.28 3.78
CA SER A 49 0.11 9.92 4.85
C SER A 49 1.11 8.93 5.45
N LEU A 50 2.08 9.44 6.21
CA LEU A 50 3.07 8.56 6.84
C LEU A 50 2.42 7.51 7.75
N PRO A 51 1.47 7.86 8.63
CA PRO A 51 0.79 6.85 9.46
C PRO A 51 0.07 5.78 8.62
N VAL A 52 -0.59 6.18 7.54
CA VAL A 52 -1.28 5.23 6.65
C VAL A 52 -0.27 4.32 5.96
N MET A 53 0.84 4.88 5.48
CA MET A 53 1.89 4.08 4.84
C MET A 53 2.45 3.03 5.80
N ILE A 54 2.72 3.43 7.05
CA ILE A 54 3.22 2.51 8.07
C ILE A 54 2.19 1.40 8.32
N GLY A 55 0.91 1.75 8.42
CA GLY A 55 -0.16 0.77 8.59
C GLY A 55 -0.24 -0.23 7.44
N LEU A 56 -0.09 0.23 6.21
CA LEU A 56 -0.09 -0.64 5.03
C LEU A 56 1.12 -1.57 5.03
N ILE A 57 2.29 -1.05 5.36
CA ILE A 57 3.52 -1.85 5.43
C ILE A 57 3.37 -2.96 6.47
N GLN A 58 2.81 -2.63 7.63
CA GLN A 58 2.57 -3.60 8.69
C GLN A 58 1.51 -4.64 8.26
N ALA A 59 0.43 -4.18 7.63
CA ALA A 59 -0.65 -5.06 7.17
C ALA A 59 -0.16 -6.06 6.12
N LEU A 60 0.77 -5.62 5.28
CA LEU A 60 1.36 -6.45 4.22
C LEU A 60 2.56 -7.26 4.70
N ASP A 61 3.00 -7.04 5.93
CA ASP A 61 4.19 -7.70 6.49
C ASP A 61 5.41 -7.51 5.58
N ILE A 62 5.62 -6.29 5.13
CA ILE A 62 6.71 -5.96 4.22
C ILE A 62 7.97 -5.66 5.02
N ASP A 63 9.09 -6.24 4.58
CA ASP A 63 10.40 -5.85 5.08
C ASP A 63 10.72 -4.47 4.51
N LEU A 64 10.98 -3.49 5.38
CA LEU A 64 11.31 -2.14 4.97
C LEU A 64 12.54 -2.06 4.07
N ASN A 65 13.42 -3.03 4.15
CA ASN A 65 14.59 -3.10 3.28
C ASN A 65 14.25 -3.19 1.80
N ILE A 66 13.02 -3.59 1.48
CA ILE A 66 12.54 -3.63 0.08
C ILE A 66 12.49 -2.22 -0.51
N PHE A 67 12.21 -1.21 0.31
CA PHE A 67 12.06 0.18 -0.14
C PHE A 67 13.35 1.00 0.04
N PHE A 68 14.26 0.55 0.82
CA PHE A 68 15.48 1.25 1.15
C PHE A 68 16.70 0.35 1.00
#